data_f417ad5086bdf8b474243f958a4a482a
#
_entry.id   f417ad5086bdf8b474243f958a4a482a
#
_cell.length_a   1.000
_cell.length_b   1.000
_cell.length_c   1.000
_cell.angle_alpha   90.00
_cell.angle_beta   90.00
_cell.angle_gamma   90.00
#
_symmetry.space_group_name_H-M   'P 1'
#
loop_
_entity.id
_entity.type
_entity.pdbx_description
1 polymer ?
#
loop_
_entity_poly.entity_id
_entity_poly.type
_entity_poly.pdbx_seq_one_letter_code
_entity_poly.pdbx_strand_id
1 'polypeptide(L)'
;MICPRCKNQDSQYFYTFKNITYCRKCVKIGSTCFSPSRSPSIIKTVDYQLDYELTPLQNNISRQLLQRYQQHLNTSLKAVCGAGKTEITYEVIKYALNQGQRVCFTTPRKELVIELAKRLQSQFKNISITTVYGGHSELVDGQFIICTTHQLYRYPQYFDLLILDELDAFPYVNNEVLIGLLQNSIKGNYIYMSATLTNQPDLLMTKRYHGYLLDVPKCYLTSALVMYLWAIKKIRDFVRKKKPVLVYVPTIQLTNTVARIFKLFKLKSHAISSNTKDIQKFIERFRHHQLDVLVTTTILERGITIDNVQVIILYGNNRIYTTATLIQICGRVGRKTAHPSGSISIFTPYKTRAIKECLKTIKQDNA
;
A
#
# COMPACT_ATOMS: atom_id res chain seq x y z
N MET A 1 -18.93 -13.49 25.54
CA MET A 1 -19.70 -12.81 24.45
C MET A 1 -18.71 -12.41 23.37
N ILE A 2 -19.10 -12.51 22.08
CA ILE A 2 -18.26 -12.09 20.95
C ILE A 2 -18.96 -10.92 20.27
N CYS A 3 -18.24 -9.81 20.04
CA CYS A 3 -18.81 -8.68 19.31
C CYS A 3 -19.15 -9.09 17.87
N PRO A 4 -20.39 -8.94 17.39
CA PRO A 4 -20.76 -9.33 16.04
C PRO A 4 -20.08 -8.47 14.96
N ARG A 5 -19.58 -7.28 15.31
CA ARG A 5 -18.94 -6.35 14.38
C ARG A 5 -17.42 -6.54 14.32
N CYS A 6 -16.71 -6.35 15.43
CA CYS A 6 -15.24 -6.34 15.47
C CYS A 6 -14.63 -7.62 16.04
N LYS A 7 -15.46 -8.64 16.33
CA LYS A 7 -15.04 -9.94 16.87
C LYS A 7 -14.31 -9.87 18.22
N ASN A 8 -14.33 -8.72 18.91
CA ASN A 8 -13.78 -8.60 20.25
C ASN A 8 -14.41 -9.61 21.22
N GLN A 9 -13.60 -10.28 22.05
CA GLN A 9 -14.02 -11.25 23.06
C GLN A 9 -13.79 -10.77 24.49
N ASP A 10 -13.03 -9.69 24.65
CA ASP A 10 -12.68 -9.15 25.96
C ASP A 10 -13.91 -8.50 26.63
N SER A 11 -14.36 -9.08 27.73
CA SER A 11 -15.57 -8.71 28.45
C SER A 11 -15.57 -7.27 28.98
N GLN A 12 -14.41 -6.71 29.32
CA GLN A 12 -14.27 -5.33 29.82
C GLN A 12 -14.74 -4.24 28.84
N TYR A 13 -14.82 -4.57 27.56
CA TYR A 13 -15.28 -3.65 26.51
C TYR A 13 -16.76 -3.77 26.18
N PHE A 14 -17.50 -4.67 26.82
CA PHE A 14 -18.96 -4.74 26.66
C PHE A 14 -19.66 -3.91 27.72
N TYR A 15 -20.65 -3.18 27.28
CA TYR A 15 -21.49 -2.38 28.13
C TYR A 15 -22.96 -2.56 27.77
N THR A 16 -23.81 -2.79 28.78
CA THR A 16 -25.26 -2.96 28.62
C THR A 16 -25.98 -1.72 29.13
N PHE A 17 -26.81 -1.12 28.29
CA PHE A 17 -27.67 -0.02 28.63
C PHE A 17 -29.08 -0.27 28.06
N LYS A 18 -30.12 -0.18 28.89
CA LYS A 18 -31.52 -0.46 28.51
C LYS A 18 -31.68 -1.77 27.72
N ASN A 19 -31.11 -2.87 28.21
CA ASN A 19 -31.10 -4.20 27.59
C ASN A 19 -30.36 -4.28 26.23
N ILE A 20 -29.66 -3.26 25.79
CA ILE A 20 -28.82 -3.30 24.57
C ILE A 20 -27.36 -3.39 24.99
N THR A 21 -26.69 -4.46 24.57
CA THR A 21 -25.25 -4.62 24.80
C THR A 21 -24.45 -4.17 23.58
N TYR A 22 -23.47 -3.29 23.79
CA TYR A 22 -22.60 -2.82 22.74
C TYR A 22 -21.12 -2.92 23.13
N CYS A 23 -20.25 -2.99 22.11
CA CYS A 23 -18.80 -3.09 22.28
C CYS A 23 -18.17 -1.70 22.21
N ARG A 24 -17.52 -1.27 23.29
CA ARG A 24 -16.82 0.03 23.37
C ARG A 24 -15.61 0.14 22.42
N LYS A 25 -14.99 -0.97 22.04
CA LYS A 25 -13.87 -0.95 21.08
C LYS A 25 -14.30 -0.42 19.70
N CYS A 26 -15.49 -0.77 19.21
CA CYS A 26 -15.94 -0.42 17.86
C CYS A 26 -17.13 0.55 17.81
N VAL A 27 -17.67 1.01 18.92
CA VAL A 27 -18.85 1.90 18.96
C VAL A 27 -18.64 3.23 18.24
N LYS A 28 -17.41 3.74 18.24
CA LYS A 28 -17.04 5.00 17.55
C LYS A 28 -16.95 4.86 16.02
N ILE A 29 -16.93 3.62 15.52
CA ILE A 29 -16.86 3.34 14.09
C ILE A 29 -18.30 3.22 13.59
N GLY A 30 -18.91 4.31 13.15
CA GLY A 30 -20.26 4.40 12.56
C GLY A 30 -21.30 3.34 12.96
N SER A 31 -22.55 3.68 13.06
CA SER A 31 -23.62 2.74 13.48
C SER A 31 -24.39 2.10 12.32
N THR A 32 -24.28 2.63 11.12
CA THR A 32 -25.07 2.21 9.97
C THR A 32 -24.46 0.98 9.29
N CYS A 33 -25.10 -0.16 9.49
CA CYS A 33 -24.92 -1.31 8.61
C CYS A 33 -25.74 -1.06 7.33
N PHE A 34 -25.11 -1.25 6.18
CA PHE A 34 -25.78 -1.27 4.91
C PHE A 34 -26.50 -2.62 4.76
N SER A 35 -27.79 -2.60 4.43
CA SER A 35 -28.51 -3.82 4.04
C SER A 35 -28.45 -3.93 2.53
N PRO A 36 -27.77 -4.96 1.99
CA PRO A 36 -27.64 -5.08 0.55
C PRO A 36 -29.01 -5.21 -0.10
N SER A 37 -29.20 -4.48 -1.17
CA SER A 37 -30.28 -4.78 -2.12
C SER A 37 -30.07 -6.18 -2.72
N ARG A 38 -31.11 -6.75 -3.35
CA ARG A 38 -31.08 -8.09 -3.97
C ARG A 38 -29.81 -8.33 -4.78
N SER A 39 -29.40 -9.58 -4.90
CA SER A 39 -28.24 -10.00 -5.70
C SER A 39 -28.19 -9.24 -7.02
N PRO A 40 -27.05 -8.67 -7.40
CA PRO A 40 -26.94 -7.97 -8.67
C PRO A 40 -27.32 -8.90 -9.80
N SER A 41 -28.25 -8.49 -10.66
CA SER A 41 -28.55 -9.21 -11.90
C SER A 41 -27.34 -9.09 -12.83
N ILE A 42 -26.81 -10.20 -13.28
CA ILE A 42 -25.74 -10.21 -14.31
C ILE A 42 -26.37 -9.71 -15.61
N ILE A 43 -26.14 -8.44 -15.93
CA ILE A 43 -26.72 -7.83 -17.13
C ILE A 43 -25.78 -8.01 -18.34
N LYS A 44 -24.47 -8.10 -18.11
CA LYS A 44 -23.45 -8.24 -19.16
C LYS A 44 -22.24 -9.02 -18.66
N THR A 45 -21.58 -9.75 -19.56
CA THR A 45 -20.30 -10.40 -19.26
C THR A 45 -19.23 -9.34 -18.97
N VAL A 46 -18.63 -9.43 -17.82
CA VAL A 46 -17.51 -8.56 -17.40
C VAL A 46 -16.22 -9.11 -18.03
N ASP A 47 -15.46 -8.22 -18.61
CA ASP A 47 -14.14 -8.51 -19.15
C ASP A 47 -13.17 -7.38 -18.81
N TYR A 48 -11.88 -7.64 -18.95
CA TYR A 48 -10.84 -6.63 -18.76
C TYR A 48 -9.83 -6.63 -19.91
N GLN A 49 -9.18 -5.50 -20.10
CA GLN A 49 -8.14 -5.34 -21.10
C GLN A 49 -6.92 -4.69 -20.46
N LEU A 50 -5.78 -5.34 -20.62
CA LEU A 50 -4.49 -4.78 -20.25
C LEU A 50 -3.81 -4.20 -21.50
N ASP A 51 -3.10 -3.08 -21.32
CA ASP A 51 -2.31 -2.45 -22.40
C ASP A 51 -0.98 -3.17 -22.62
N TYR A 52 -0.69 -4.23 -21.87
CA TYR A 52 0.53 -5.03 -21.93
C TYR A 52 0.26 -6.46 -21.46
N GLU A 53 1.13 -7.38 -21.88
CA GLU A 53 1.05 -8.78 -21.45
C GLU A 53 1.65 -8.97 -20.05
N LEU A 54 1.02 -9.82 -19.26
CA LEU A 54 1.58 -10.28 -18.00
C LEU A 54 2.80 -11.17 -18.25
N THR A 55 3.82 -11.02 -17.44
CA THR A 55 4.98 -11.92 -17.50
C THR A 55 4.58 -13.37 -17.19
N PRO A 56 5.36 -14.37 -17.60
CA PRO A 56 5.06 -15.77 -17.29
C PRO A 56 4.85 -16.04 -15.80
N LEU A 57 5.63 -15.39 -14.91
CA LEU A 57 5.46 -15.48 -13.47
C LEU A 57 4.12 -14.88 -13.01
N GLN A 58 3.77 -13.68 -13.50
CA GLN A 58 2.49 -13.05 -13.19
C GLN A 58 1.31 -13.90 -13.67
N ASN A 59 1.37 -14.44 -14.87
CA ASN A 59 0.34 -15.33 -15.43
C ASN A 59 0.19 -16.60 -14.59
N ASN A 60 1.29 -17.19 -14.15
CA ASN A 60 1.25 -18.38 -13.29
C ASN A 60 0.58 -18.08 -11.93
N ILE A 61 0.98 -16.99 -11.26
CA ILE A 61 0.37 -16.57 -10.00
C ILE A 61 -1.11 -16.22 -10.19
N SER A 62 -1.48 -15.52 -11.26
CA SER A 62 -2.89 -15.20 -11.57
C SER A 62 -3.75 -16.45 -11.72
N ARG A 63 -3.25 -17.47 -12.44
CA ARG A 63 -3.93 -18.76 -12.55
C ARG A 63 -4.08 -19.48 -11.20
N GLN A 64 -3.03 -19.49 -10.40
CA GLN A 64 -3.09 -20.10 -9.07
C GLN A 64 -4.07 -19.37 -8.14
N LEU A 65 -4.15 -18.03 -8.19
CA LEU A 65 -5.15 -17.26 -7.44
C LEU A 65 -6.57 -17.66 -7.87
N LEU A 66 -6.84 -17.77 -9.16
CA LEU A 66 -8.13 -18.20 -9.68
C LEU A 66 -8.46 -19.64 -9.26
N GLN A 67 -7.51 -20.56 -9.42
CA GLN A 67 -7.70 -21.98 -9.05
C GLN A 67 -8.00 -22.13 -7.55
N ARG A 68 -7.25 -21.46 -6.69
CA ARG A 68 -7.50 -21.48 -5.23
C ARG A 68 -8.86 -20.88 -4.87
N TYR A 69 -9.27 -19.79 -5.53
CA TYR A 69 -10.58 -19.20 -5.33
C TYR A 69 -11.71 -20.16 -5.73
N GLN A 70 -11.59 -20.83 -6.88
CA GLN A 70 -12.55 -21.87 -7.33
C GLN A 70 -12.65 -23.06 -6.37
N GLN A 71 -11.57 -23.36 -5.66
CA GLN A 71 -11.51 -24.38 -4.61
C GLN A 71 -11.99 -23.86 -3.24
N HIS A 72 -12.54 -22.64 -3.16
CA HIS A 72 -12.95 -22.00 -1.92
C HIS A 72 -11.84 -21.86 -0.88
N LEU A 73 -10.60 -21.67 -1.30
CA LEU A 73 -9.44 -21.49 -0.42
C LEU A 73 -9.13 -20.01 -0.24
N ASN A 74 -8.90 -19.62 0.99
CA ASN A 74 -8.31 -18.33 1.30
C ASN A 74 -6.84 -18.30 0.86
N THR A 75 -6.35 -17.14 0.47
CA THR A 75 -5.00 -17.04 -0.08
C THR A 75 -4.22 -15.87 0.52
N SER A 76 -3.02 -16.14 0.97
CA SER A 76 -2.01 -15.16 1.34
C SER A 76 -0.91 -15.12 0.28
N LEU A 77 -0.64 -13.92 -0.27
CA LEU A 77 0.38 -13.71 -1.29
C LEU A 77 1.45 -12.76 -0.77
N LYS A 78 2.68 -13.24 -0.67
CA LYS A 78 3.85 -12.37 -0.51
C LYS A 78 4.36 -11.99 -1.89
N ALA A 79 4.38 -10.70 -2.20
CA ALA A 79 4.90 -10.21 -3.47
C ALA A 79 5.73 -8.95 -3.28
N VAL A 80 6.94 -8.93 -3.82
CA VAL A 80 7.86 -7.79 -3.70
C VAL A 80 7.26 -6.49 -4.25
N CYS A 81 7.77 -5.36 -3.79
CA CYS A 81 7.33 -4.07 -4.29
C CYS A 81 7.60 -3.94 -5.80
N GLY A 82 6.57 -3.60 -6.58
CA GLY A 82 6.66 -3.50 -8.05
C GLY A 82 6.49 -4.83 -8.78
N ALA A 83 5.96 -5.86 -8.14
CA ALA A 83 5.66 -7.14 -8.77
C ALA A 83 4.41 -7.14 -9.67
N GLY A 84 3.58 -6.09 -9.62
CA GLY A 84 2.29 -6.05 -10.34
C GLY A 84 1.19 -6.80 -9.60
N LYS A 85 1.11 -6.60 -8.28
CA LYS A 85 0.12 -7.28 -7.42
C LYS A 85 -1.32 -7.07 -7.83
N THR A 86 -1.66 -5.90 -8.33
CA THR A 86 -3.04 -5.59 -8.72
C THR A 86 -3.46 -6.37 -9.97
N GLU A 87 -2.61 -6.39 -10.97
CA GLU A 87 -2.90 -6.97 -12.29
C GLU A 87 -3.11 -8.49 -12.21
N ILE A 88 -2.37 -9.19 -11.35
CA ILE A 88 -2.52 -10.63 -11.16
C ILE A 88 -3.86 -11.04 -10.53
N THR A 89 -4.60 -10.09 -9.96
CA THR A 89 -5.94 -10.36 -9.39
C THR A 89 -7.07 -10.21 -10.41
N TYR A 90 -6.80 -9.74 -11.63
CA TYR A 90 -7.85 -9.42 -12.58
C TYR A 90 -8.66 -10.64 -13.05
N GLU A 91 -8.00 -11.77 -13.27
CA GLU A 91 -8.71 -13.00 -13.67
C GLU A 91 -9.66 -13.49 -12.58
N VAL A 92 -9.24 -13.49 -11.33
CA VAL A 92 -10.11 -13.92 -10.23
C VAL A 92 -11.24 -12.92 -9.99
N ILE A 93 -10.99 -11.61 -10.15
CA ILE A 93 -12.04 -10.57 -10.09
C ILE A 93 -13.06 -10.80 -11.21
N LYS A 94 -12.60 -10.92 -12.46
CA LYS A 94 -13.46 -11.21 -13.63
C LYS A 94 -14.32 -12.46 -13.39
N TYR A 95 -13.71 -13.54 -12.96
CA TYR A 95 -14.41 -14.77 -12.66
C TYR A 95 -15.52 -14.57 -11.62
N ALA A 96 -15.19 -13.98 -10.47
CA ALA A 96 -16.16 -13.75 -9.39
C ALA A 96 -17.33 -12.85 -9.85
N LEU A 97 -17.02 -11.76 -10.57
CA LEU A 97 -18.05 -10.86 -11.10
C LEU A 97 -18.99 -11.55 -12.08
N ASN A 98 -18.46 -12.41 -12.96
CA ASN A 98 -19.26 -13.19 -13.92
C ASN A 98 -20.12 -14.30 -13.25
N GLN A 99 -19.75 -14.72 -12.04
CA GLN A 99 -20.59 -15.59 -11.20
C GLN A 99 -21.68 -14.81 -10.42
N GLY A 100 -21.85 -13.51 -10.67
CA GLY A 100 -22.79 -12.67 -9.93
C GLY A 100 -22.35 -12.37 -8.49
N GLN A 101 -21.11 -12.65 -8.15
CA GLN A 101 -20.54 -12.48 -6.81
C GLN A 101 -20.15 -11.03 -6.55
N ARG A 102 -20.16 -10.62 -5.28
CA ARG A 102 -19.73 -9.29 -4.83
C ARG A 102 -18.27 -9.28 -4.51
N VAL A 103 -17.54 -8.39 -5.17
CA VAL A 103 -16.11 -8.27 -5.05
C VAL A 103 -15.74 -6.97 -4.32
N CYS A 104 -14.82 -7.05 -3.37
CA CYS A 104 -14.20 -5.91 -2.72
C CYS A 104 -12.71 -5.89 -2.98
N PHE A 105 -12.19 -4.72 -3.37
CA PHE A 105 -10.76 -4.44 -3.28
C PHE A 105 -10.55 -3.37 -2.21
N THR A 106 -9.86 -3.70 -1.13
CA THR A 106 -9.66 -2.76 -0.01
C THR A 106 -8.20 -2.42 0.19
N THR A 107 -7.96 -1.17 0.54
CA THR A 107 -6.64 -0.60 0.82
C THR A 107 -6.73 0.42 1.96
N PRO A 108 -5.66 0.64 2.74
CA PRO A 108 -5.75 1.47 3.93
C PRO A 108 -5.91 2.97 3.66
N ARG A 109 -5.58 3.47 2.46
CA ARG A 109 -5.49 4.91 2.19
C ARG A 109 -6.45 5.37 1.09
N LYS A 110 -7.10 6.52 1.32
CA LYS A 110 -8.03 7.16 0.37
C LYS A 110 -7.40 7.39 -1.00
N GLU A 111 -6.17 7.89 -1.05
CA GLU A 111 -5.47 8.20 -2.30
C GLU A 111 -5.27 6.95 -3.15
N LEU A 112 -4.98 5.81 -2.49
CA LEU A 112 -4.85 4.52 -3.18
C LEU A 112 -6.19 4.01 -3.70
N VAL A 113 -7.30 4.21 -2.97
CA VAL A 113 -8.66 3.88 -3.45
C VAL A 113 -8.96 4.64 -4.73
N ILE A 114 -8.70 5.95 -4.75
CA ILE A 114 -8.97 6.80 -5.91
C ILE A 114 -8.11 6.39 -7.13
N GLU A 115 -6.81 6.16 -6.91
CA GLU A 115 -5.89 5.74 -7.98
C GLU A 115 -6.27 4.36 -8.53
N LEU A 116 -6.52 3.41 -7.63
CA LEU A 116 -6.91 2.05 -7.98
C LEU A 116 -8.24 2.01 -8.75
N ALA A 117 -9.23 2.77 -8.30
CA ALA A 117 -10.53 2.85 -8.95
C ALA A 117 -10.42 3.40 -10.38
N LYS A 118 -9.66 4.46 -10.59
CA LYS A 118 -9.43 5.02 -11.93
C LYS A 118 -8.79 3.99 -12.86
N ARG A 119 -7.76 3.29 -12.37
CA ARG A 119 -7.05 2.26 -13.13
C ARG A 119 -7.94 1.07 -13.46
N LEU A 120 -8.64 0.52 -12.48
CA LEU A 120 -9.53 -0.62 -12.69
C LEU A 120 -10.72 -0.25 -13.59
N GLN A 121 -11.31 0.95 -13.43
CA GLN A 121 -12.42 1.40 -14.29
C GLN A 121 -11.99 1.56 -15.75
N SER A 122 -10.74 1.95 -16.03
CA SER A 122 -10.24 2.03 -17.41
C SER A 122 -10.01 0.65 -18.04
N GLN A 123 -9.73 -0.34 -17.23
CA GLN A 123 -9.35 -1.69 -17.67
C GLN A 123 -10.53 -2.69 -17.68
N PHE A 124 -11.44 -2.60 -16.70
CA PHE A 124 -12.63 -3.45 -16.65
C PHE A 124 -13.77 -2.85 -17.47
N LYS A 125 -14.29 -3.65 -18.38
CA LYS A 125 -15.42 -3.28 -19.24
C LYS A 125 -16.72 -3.82 -18.68
N ASN A 126 -17.83 -3.16 -19.04
CA ASN A 126 -19.19 -3.58 -18.72
C ASN A 126 -19.52 -3.68 -17.21
N ILE A 127 -18.74 -3.02 -16.35
CA ILE A 127 -19.05 -2.93 -14.92
C ILE A 127 -18.74 -1.53 -14.39
N SER A 128 -19.59 -1.07 -13.48
CA SER A 128 -19.36 0.15 -12.71
C SER A 128 -18.68 -0.19 -11.39
N ILE A 129 -17.64 0.55 -11.05
CA ILE A 129 -16.89 0.38 -9.81
C ILE A 129 -17.34 1.44 -8.81
N THR A 130 -17.87 0.97 -7.67
CA THR A 130 -18.26 1.85 -6.57
C THR A 130 -17.06 2.13 -5.66
N THR A 131 -16.81 3.42 -5.37
CA THR A 131 -15.72 3.82 -4.46
C THR A 131 -16.27 4.32 -3.13
N VAL A 132 -15.73 3.82 -2.01
CA VAL A 132 -16.20 4.20 -0.67
C VAL A 132 -15.03 4.55 0.25
N TYR A 133 -14.94 5.82 0.64
CA TYR A 133 -13.92 6.33 1.55
C TYR A 133 -14.42 7.54 2.34
N GLY A 134 -13.67 8.00 3.32
CA GLY A 134 -14.08 9.15 4.15
C GLY A 134 -14.39 10.40 3.32
N GLY A 135 -15.60 10.93 3.45
CA GLY A 135 -16.11 12.06 2.67
C GLY A 135 -16.63 11.71 1.27
N HIS A 136 -16.71 10.42 0.92
CA HIS A 136 -17.28 9.91 -0.32
C HIS A 136 -17.95 8.56 -0.07
N SER A 137 -19.18 8.61 0.43
CA SER A 137 -19.95 7.41 0.82
C SER A 137 -21.45 7.61 0.56
N GLU A 138 -21.81 8.37 -0.46
CA GLU A 138 -23.21 8.58 -0.90
C GLU A 138 -23.73 7.31 -1.57
N LEU A 139 -22.97 6.75 -2.50
CA LEU A 139 -23.22 5.45 -3.11
C LEU A 139 -22.34 4.40 -2.43
N VAL A 140 -22.94 3.44 -1.78
CA VAL A 140 -22.24 2.39 -1.02
C VAL A 140 -22.54 0.97 -1.53
N ASP A 141 -23.51 0.79 -2.42
CA ASP A 141 -23.86 -0.48 -3.03
C ASP A 141 -23.19 -0.67 -4.39
N GLY A 142 -22.91 -1.91 -4.74
CA GLY A 142 -22.32 -2.28 -6.02
C GLY A 142 -21.84 -3.72 -6.02
N GLN A 143 -21.68 -4.27 -7.22
CA GLN A 143 -21.10 -5.60 -7.38
C GLN A 143 -19.58 -5.58 -7.22
N PHE A 144 -18.92 -4.51 -7.68
CA PHE A 144 -17.48 -4.30 -7.48
C PHE A 144 -17.23 -3.01 -6.69
N ILE A 145 -16.75 -3.16 -5.47
CA ILE A 145 -16.52 -2.06 -4.54
C ILE A 145 -15.03 -1.91 -4.26
N ILE A 146 -14.53 -0.68 -4.33
CA ILE A 146 -13.18 -0.34 -3.88
C ILE A 146 -13.31 0.60 -2.70
N CYS A 147 -12.81 0.20 -1.54
CA CYS A 147 -13.00 0.99 -0.34
C CYS A 147 -11.75 1.09 0.55
N THR A 148 -11.76 2.10 1.43
CA THR A 148 -10.80 2.09 2.54
C THR A 148 -11.23 1.10 3.60
N THR A 149 -10.25 0.50 4.26
CA THR A 149 -10.44 -0.47 5.35
C THR A 149 -11.47 -0.04 6.39
N HIS A 150 -11.44 1.24 6.77
CA HIS A 150 -12.37 1.77 7.76
C HIS A 150 -13.83 1.68 7.33
N GLN A 151 -14.11 1.61 6.02
CA GLN A 151 -15.48 1.53 5.51
C GLN A 151 -16.05 0.10 5.53
N LEU A 152 -15.24 -0.92 5.79
CA LEU A 152 -15.67 -2.31 5.85
C LEU A 152 -16.73 -2.58 6.94
N TYR A 153 -16.83 -1.72 7.97
CA TYR A 153 -17.87 -1.83 8.98
C TYR A 153 -19.30 -1.77 8.40
N ARG A 154 -19.47 -1.23 7.20
CA ARG A 154 -20.74 -1.10 6.50
C ARG A 154 -21.23 -2.43 5.91
N TYR A 155 -20.34 -3.39 5.71
CA TYR A 155 -20.53 -4.57 4.87
C TYR A 155 -20.42 -5.90 5.63
N PRO A 156 -21.24 -6.15 6.71
CA PRO A 156 -21.16 -7.41 7.42
C PRO A 156 -21.60 -8.58 6.53
N GLN A 157 -20.75 -9.60 6.38
CA GLN A 157 -21.00 -10.82 5.58
C GLN A 157 -21.46 -10.50 4.14
N TYR A 158 -20.77 -9.56 3.50
CA TYR A 158 -21.24 -9.02 2.23
C TYR A 158 -20.42 -9.49 1.02
N PHE A 159 -19.10 -9.58 1.14
CA PHE A 159 -18.22 -9.84 0.01
C PHE A 159 -17.96 -11.32 -0.17
N ASP A 160 -18.26 -11.84 -1.36
CA ASP A 160 -17.94 -13.21 -1.75
C ASP A 160 -16.43 -13.35 -2.07
N LEU A 161 -15.80 -12.28 -2.63
CA LEU A 161 -14.35 -12.15 -2.78
C LEU A 161 -13.88 -10.82 -2.17
N LEU A 162 -12.99 -10.89 -1.19
CA LEU A 162 -12.34 -9.72 -0.62
C LEU A 162 -10.84 -9.75 -0.90
N ILE A 163 -10.33 -8.74 -1.59
CA ILE A 163 -8.90 -8.57 -1.86
C ILE A 163 -8.40 -7.43 -0.99
N LEU A 164 -7.40 -7.71 -0.16
CA LEU A 164 -6.74 -6.72 0.68
C LEU A 164 -5.30 -6.54 0.21
N ASP A 165 -4.96 -5.36 -0.25
CA ASP A 165 -3.57 -4.97 -0.48
C ASP A 165 -3.01 -4.25 0.76
N GLU A 166 -1.77 -4.59 1.09
CA GLU A 166 -1.02 -3.95 2.18
C GLU A 166 -1.53 -4.25 3.60
N LEU A 167 -1.81 -5.52 3.91
CA LEU A 167 -2.18 -5.98 5.26
C LEU A 167 -1.18 -5.54 6.35
N ASP A 168 0.10 -5.42 6.00
CA ASP A 168 1.20 -5.00 6.87
C ASP A 168 1.30 -3.47 7.07
N ALA A 169 0.39 -2.71 6.48
CA ALA A 169 0.37 -1.26 6.61
C ALA A 169 -0.44 -0.79 7.82
N PHE A 170 -0.06 0.39 8.34
CA PHE A 170 -0.99 1.17 9.14
C PHE A 170 -2.27 1.45 8.32
N PRO A 171 -3.47 1.27 8.86
CA PRO A 171 -3.80 1.12 10.28
C PRO A 171 -4.05 -0.34 10.75
N TYR A 172 -3.75 -1.37 9.97
CA TYR A 172 -4.02 -2.76 10.37
C TYR A 172 -3.08 -3.28 11.44
N VAL A 173 -1.80 -2.88 11.39
CA VAL A 173 -0.80 -3.35 12.34
C VAL A 173 -1.23 -3.03 13.78
N ASN A 174 -1.37 -4.07 14.59
CA ASN A 174 -1.82 -4.00 15.98
C ASN A 174 -3.23 -3.41 16.18
N ASN A 175 -4.11 -3.46 15.18
CA ASN A 175 -5.48 -2.97 15.26
C ASN A 175 -6.49 -4.11 15.14
N GLU A 176 -6.75 -4.79 16.26
CA GLU A 176 -7.70 -5.91 16.33
C GLU A 176 -9.10 -5.54 15.85
N VAL A 177 -9.53 -4.29 16.06
CA VAL A 177 -10.86 -3.82 15.64
C VAL A 177 -10.97 -3.82 14.13
N LEU A 178 -9.97 -3.26 13.43
CA LEU A 178 -9.99 -3.24 11.96
C LEU A 178 -9.84 -4.64 11.35
N ILE A 179 -9.03 -5.50 11.97
CA ILE A 179 -8.92 -6.90 11.55
C ILE A 179 -10.27 -7.61 11.75
N GLY A 180 -10.93 -7.39 12.87
CA GLY A 180 -12.25 -7.96 13.13
C GLY A 180 -13.34 -7.46 12.17
N LEU A 181 -13.33 -6.17 11.81
CA LEU A 181 -14.24 -5.61 10.81
C LEU A 181 -13.98 -6.18 9.42
N LEU A 182 -12.71 -6.34 9.04
CA LEU A 182 -12.30 -6.99 7.80
C LEU A 182 -12.84 -8.43 7.74
N GLN A 183 -12.57 -9.23 8.77
CA GLN A 183 -13.06 -10.61 8.86
C GLN A 183 -14.59 -10.69 8.83
N ASN A 184 -15.27 -9.74 9.49
CA ASN A 184 -16.72 -9.70 9.52
C ASN A 184 -17.34 -9.30 8.17
N SER A 185 -16.62 -8.64 7.29
CA SER A 185 -17.11 -8.24 5.97
C SER A 185 -17.05 -9.36 4.92
N ILE A 186 -16.26 -10.40 5.19
CA ILE A 186 -16.07 -11.54 4.29
C ILE A 186 -17.22 -12.52 4.46
N LYS A 187 -17.92 -12.80 3.37
CA LYS A 187 -18.93 -13.85 3.25
C LYS A 187 -18.32 -15.12 2.65
N GLY A 188 -17.50 -14.97 1.61
CA GLY A 188 -16.82 -16.06 0.92
C GLY A 188 -15.33 -16.13 1.26
N ASN A 189 -14.47 -15.87 0.28
CA ASN A 189 -13.03 -16.02 0.41
C ASN A 189 -12.28 -14.69 0.34
N TYR A 190 -11.02 -14.70 0.81
CA TYR A 190 -10.15 -13.53 0.73
C TYR A 190 -8.83 -13.84 0.05
N ILE A 191 -8.22 -12.78 -0.50
CA ILE A 191 -6.84 -12.75 -0.98
C ILE A 191 -6.14 -11.62 -0.23
N TYR A 192 -5.17 -11.96 0.61
CA TYR A 192 -4.34 -10.99 1.33
C TYR A 192 -2.99 -10.85 0.65
N MET A 193 -2.63 -9.63 0.29
CA MET A 193 -1.39 -9.33 -0.41
C MET A 193 -0.51 -8.40 0.43
N SER A 194 0.77 -8.70 0.52
CA SER A 194 1.76 -7.85 1.18
C SER A 194 3.16 -8.10 0.65
N ALA A 195 4.05 -7.11 0.79
CA ALA A 195 5.48 -7.27 0.52
C ALA A 195 6.26 -7.83 1.71
N THR A 196 5.67 -7.83 2.92
CA THR A 196 6.38 -8.10 4.18
C THR A 196 5.63 -9.11 5.07
N LEU A 197 4.89 -10.04 4.48
CA LEU A 197 4.28 -11.14 5.25
C LEU A 197 5.36 -11.92 6.01
N THR A 198 5.16 -12.08 7.32
CA THR A 198 6.10 -12.77 8.22
C THR A 198 5.84 -14.26 8.32
N ASN A 199 4.59 -14.69 8.11
CA ASN A 199 4.20 -16.09 8.07
C ASN A 199 4.47 -16.67 6.69
N GLN A 200 4.55 -18.01 6.60
CA GLN A 200 4.70 -18.70 5.34
C GLN A 200 3.48 -18.39 4.43
N PRO A 201 3.67 -17.70 3.28
CA PRO A 201 2.58 -17.37 2.38
C PRO A 201 2.17 -18.60 1.55
N ASP A 202 0.91 -18.62 1.11
CA ASP A 202 0.43 -19.65 0.18
C ASP A 202 1.07 -19.49 -1.20
N LEU A 203 1.27 -18.24 -1.63
CA LEU A 203 1.90 -17.90 -2.90
C LEU A 203 3.02 -16.89 -2.68
N LEU A 204 4.09 -17.03 -3.49
CA LEU A 204 5.27 -16.18 -3.38
C LEU A 204 5.64 -15.61 -4.75
N MET A 205 5.89 -14.30 -4.79
CA MET A 205 6.31 -13.56 -5.96
C MET A 205 7.53 -12.70 -5.63
N THR A 206 8.72 -13.22 -5.89
CA THR A 206 10.01 -12.61 -5.51
C THR A 206 10.56 -11.65 -6.56
N LYS A 207 10.07 -11.71 -7.81
CA LYS A 207 10.56 -10.87 -8.91
C LYS A 207 9.59 -9.74 -9.24
N ARG A 208 10.14 -8.60 -9.59
CA ARG A 208 9.39 -7.48 -10.17
C ARG A 208 8.90 -7.84 -11.57
N TYR A 209 7.88 -7.13 -12.07
CA TYR A 209 7.33 -7.38 -13.41
C TYR A 209 8.37 -7.30 -14.54
N HIS A 210 9.40 -6.48 -14.41
CA HIS A 210 10.48 -6.34 -15.38
C HIS A 210 11.68 -7.30 -15.15
N GLY A 211 11.57 -8.21 -14.18
CA GLY A 211 12.58 -9.24 -13.90
C GLY A 211 13.80 -8.80 -13.06
N TYR A 212 14.02 -7.50 -12.87
CA TYR A 212 15.15 -7.01 -12.08
C TYR A 212 14.88 -7.13 -10.58
N LEU A 213 15.96 -7.37 -9.84
CA LEU A 213 15.95 -7.52 -8.38
C LEU A 213 15.73 -6.18 -7.67
N LEU A 214 15.32 -6.24 -6.41
CA LEU A 214 15.20 -5.06 -5.55
C LEU A 214 16.60 -4.58 -5.14
N ASP A 215 16.87 -3.28 -5.30
CA ASP A 215 18.16 -2.71 -4.89
C ASP A 215 18.37 -2.82 -3.37
N VAL A 216 19.51 -3.37 -2.96
CA VAL A 216 19.89 -3.49 -1.55
C VAL A 216 20.40 -2.14 -1.05
N PRO A 217 19.83 -1.56 0.00
CA PRO A 217 20.26 -0.27 0.51
C PRO A 217 21.68 -0.30 1.09
N LYS A 218 22.46 0.78 0.84
CA LYS A 218 23.75 1.00 1.48
C LYS A 218 23.56 1.79 2.77
N CYS A 219 24.06 1.26 3.88
CA CYS A 219 23.94 1.87 5.20
C CYS A 219 25.25 2.58 5.57
N TYR A 220 25.17 3.88 5.87
CA TYR A 220 26.29 4.74 6.26
C TYR A 220 26.16 5.09 7.73
N LEU A 221 27.14 4.63 8.52
CA LEU A 221 27.23 4.94 9.95
C LEU A 221 27.90 6.29 10.12
N THR A 222 27.21 7.27 10.66
CA THR A 222 27.70 8.64 10.72
C THR A 222 26.97 9.49 11.78
N SER A 223 27.62 10.53 12.27
CA SER A 223 26.99 11.56 13.11
C SER A 223 26.06 12.45 12.30
N ALA A 224 25.19 13.21 12.99
CA ALA A 224 24.20 14.05 12.34
C ALA A 224 24.80 15.11 11.39
N LEU A 225 25.91 15.74 11.78
CA LEU A 225 26.56 16.77 10.96
C LEU A 225 27.13 16.17 9.66
N VAL A 226 27.88 15.08 9.77
CA VAL A 226 28.49 14.39 8.61
C VAL A 226 27.40 13.82 7.70
N MET A 227 26.28 13.37 8.26
CA MET A 227 25.12 12.89 7.53
C MET A 227 24.62 13.92 6.50
N TYR A 228 24.45 15.17 6.90
CA TYR A 228 24.00 16.23 5.98
C TYR A 228 25.01 16.51 4.87
N LEU A 229 26.30 16.60 5.20
CA LEU A 229 27.36 16.83 4.21
C LEU A 229 27.40 15.71 3.16
N TRP A 230 27.33 14.46 3.60
CA TRP A 230 27.33 13.31 2.69
C TRP A 230 26.04 13.22 1.88
N ALA A 231 24.88 13.53 2.48
CA ALA A 231 23.61 13.56 1.77
C ALA A 231 23.65 14.63 0.66
N ILE A 232 24.10 15.84 0.96
CA ILE A 232 24.22 16.94 -0.01
C ILE A 232 25.18 16.55 -1.14
N LYS A 233 26.34 15.97 -0.83
CA LYS A 233 27.30 15.50 -1.85
C LYS A 233 26.62 14.48 -2.78
N LYS A 234 25.98 13.44 -2.24
CA LYS A 234 25.26 12.44 -3.04
C LYS A 234 24.14 13.05 -3.88
N ILE A 235 23.34 13.95 -3.29
CA ILE A 235 22.27 14.62 -4.02
C ILE A 235 22.81 15.39 -5.21
N ARG A 236 23.89 16.16 -5.03
CA ARG A 236 24.55 16.89 -6.13
C ARG A 236 25.01 15.96 -7.26
N ASP A 237 25.58 14.81 -6.91
CA ASP A 237 26.01 13.81 -7.89
C ASP A 237 24.83 13.23 -8.67
N PHE A 238 23.67 13.00 -8.00
CA PHE A 238 22.45 12.55 -8.66
C PHE A 238 21.83 13.64 -9.55
N VAL A 239 21.76 14.87 -9.06
CA VAL A 239 21.20 16.01 -9.80
C VAL A 239 22.00 16.30 -11.08
N ARG A 240 23.34 16.23 -11.01
CA ARG A 240 24.21 16.33 -12.21
C ARG A 240 23.87 15.27 -13.27
N LYS A 241 23.40 14.08 -12.83
CA LYS A 241 22.97 12.97 -13.69
C LYS A 241 21.48 13.03 -14.04
N LYS A 242 20.80 14.14 -13.75
CA LYS A 242 19.34 14.33 -13.93
C LYS A 242 18.49 13.25 -13.23
N LYS A 243 18.96 12.76 -12.07
CA LYS A 243 18.24 11.75 -11.27
C LYS A 243 17.52 12.44 -10.11
N PRO A 244 16.18 12.39 -10.04
CA PRO A 244 15.42 12.96 -8.93
C PRO A 244 15.69 12.21 -7.63
N VAL A 245 15.65 12.92 -6.48
CA VAL A 245 15.99 12.33 -5.18
C VAL A 245 14.83 12.48 -4.21
N LEU A 246 14.35 11.37 -3.65
CA LEU A 246 13.45 11.35 -2.49
C LEU A 246 14.29 11.25 -1.22
N VAL A 247 14.09 12.20 -0.30
CA VAL A 247 14.76 12.22 1.00
C VAL A 247 13.71 11.97 2.09
N TYR A 248 13.85 10.86 2.80
CA TYR A 248 12.97 10.52 3.91
C TYR A 248 13.54 10.99 5.24
N VAL A 249 12.70 11.63 6.04
CA VAL A 249 13.01 12.09 7.40
C VAL A 249 11.90 11.67 8.38
N PRO A 250 12.21 11.50 9.68
CA PRO A 250 11.27 10.89 10.62
C PRO A 250 10.11 11.80 11.05
N THR A 251 10.22 13.11 10.95
CA THR A 251 9.17 14.03 11.44
C THR A 251 8.82 15.12 10.44
N ILE A 252 7.60 15.66 10.57
CA ILE A 252 7.12 16.77 9.74
C ILE A 252 8.00 18.02 9.91
N GLN A 253 8.44 18.32 11.11
CA GLN A 253 9.32 19.47 11.37
C GLN A 253 10.65 19.33 10.60
N LEU A 254 11.23 18.13 10.61
CA LEU A 254 12.47 17.86 9.90
C LEU A 254 12.31 17.97 8.37
N THR A 255 11.12 17.71 7.80
CA THR A 255 10.94 17.90 6.34
C THR A 255 11.22 19.35 5.94
N ASN A 256 10.68 20.31 6.68
CA ASN A 256 10.88 21.74 6.40
C ASN A 256 12.32 22.18 6.66
N THR A 257 12.91 21.75 7.76
CA THR A 257 14.30 22.09 8.12
C THR A 257 15.28 21.59 7.08
N VAL A 258 15.17 20.30 6.70
CA VAL A 258 16.05 19.68 5.71
C VAL A 258 15.86 20.28 4.33
N ALA A 259 14.63 20.56 3.93
CA ALA A 259 14.37 21.22 2.64
C ALA A 259 14.98 22.65 2.60
N ARG A 260 14.93 23.41 3.72
CA ARG A 260 15.59 24.72 3.82
C ARG A 260 17.12 24.59 3.73
N ILE A 261 17.70 23.62 4.44
CA ILE A 261 19.15 23.35 4.35
C ILE A 261 19.54 23.06 2.90
N PHE A 262 18.83 22.19 2.19
CA PHE A 262 19.15 21.88 0.80
C PHE A 262 19.02 23.09 -0.14
N LYS A 263 18.05 23.99 0.11
CA LYS A 263 17.94 25.25 -0.63
C LYS A 263 19.14 26.16 -0.43
N LEU A 264 19.70 26.26 0.78
CA LEU A 264 20.94 27.01 1.04
C LEU A 264 22.12 26.50 0.20
N PHE A 265 22.12 25.19 -0.12
CA PHE A 265 23.11 24.58 -1.01
C PHE A 265 22.70 24.59 -2.49
N LYS A 266 21.76 25.48 -2.88
CA LYS A 266 21.28 25.69 -4.27
C LYS A 266 20.60 24.45 -4.89
N LEU A 267 20.03 23.55 -4.09
CA LEU A 267 19.21 22.43 -4.57
C LEU A 267 17.73 22.84 -4.63
N LYS A 268 17.06 22.58 -5.74
CA LYS A 268 15.62 22.84 -5.90
C LYS A 268 14.81 21.81 -5.07
N SER A 269 14.68 22.09 -3.78
CA SER A 269 14.04 21.18 -2.83
C SER A 269 12.67 21.67 -2.35
N HIS A 270 11.76 20.71 -2.07
CA HIS A 270 10.45 20.98 -1.46
C HIS A 270 10.15 19.96 -0.38
N ALA A 271 9.45 20.40 0.69
CA ALA A 271 9.01 19.56 1.79
C ALA A 271 7.56 19.08 1.55
N ILE A 272 7.32 17.78 1.71
CA ILE A 272 5.98 17.17 1.63
C ILE A 272 5.71 16.40 2.92
N SER A 273 4.53 16.68 3.52
CA SER A 273 4.04 16.00 4.71
C SER A 273 2.52 15.84 4.64
N SER A 274 1.91 15.21 5.66
CA SER A 274 0.44 15.12 5.78
C SER A 274 -0.26 16.49 5.82
N ASN A 275 0.45 17.55 6.18
CA ASN A 275 -0.08 18.90 6.25
C ASN A 275 0.06 19.67 4.92
N THR A 276 0.67 19.07 3.90
CA THR A 276 0.87 19.72 2.60
C THR A 276 -0.42 19.68 1.80
N LYS A 277 -0.91 20.86 1.40
CA LYS A 277 -2.01 20.96 0.43
C LYS A 277 -1.48 20.65 -0.97
N ASP A 278 -2.32 20.03 -1.82
CA ASP A 278 -2.01 19.78 -3.23
C ASP A 278 -0.71 18.98 -3.48
N ILE A 279 -0.50 17.89 -2.70
CA ILE A 279 0.67 17.01 -2.83
C ILE A 279 0.92 16.61 -4.29
N GLN A 280 -0.13 16.34 -5.07
CA GLN A 280 -0.04 15.93 -6.47
C GLN A 280 0.67 16.97 -7.34
N LYS A 281 0.42 18.26 -7.13
CA LYS A 281 1.11 19.35 -7.85
C LYS A 281 2.63 19.30 -7.68
N PHE A 282 3.10 19.02 -6.46
CA PHE A 282 4.54 18.92 -6.19
C PHE A 282 5.14 17.64 -6.74
N ILE A 283 4.40 16.55 -6.74
CA ILE A 283 4.81 15.29 -7.36
C ILE A 283 4.96 15.48 -8.88
N GLU A 284 4.02 16.15 -9.55
CA GLU A 284 4.12 16.45 -10.98
C GLU A 284 5.34 17.34 -11.29
N ARG A 285 5.56 18.42 -10.52
CA ARG A 285 6.75 19.25 -10.66
C ARG A 285 8.05 18.45 -10.51
N PHE A 286 8.06 17.47 -9.61
CA PHE A 286 9.21 16.60 -9.40
C PHE A 286 9.38 15.60 -10.55
N ARG A 287 8.30 15.05 -11.09
CA ARG A 287 8.33 14.21 -12.30
C ARG A 287 8.89 14.95 -13.52
N HIS A 288 8.57 16.22 -13.65
CA HIS A 288 9.04 17.08 -14.74
C HIS A 288 10.39 17.75 -14.44
N HIS A 289 11.16 17.27 -13.48
CA HIS A 289 12.49 17.80 -13.11
C HIS A 289 12.52 19.31 -12.76
N GLN A 290 11.37 19.88 -12.39
CA GLN A 290 11.31 21.25 -11.86
C GLN A 290 11.78 21.34 -10.41
N LEU A 291 11.82 20.21 -9.73
CA LEU A 291 12.39 20.00 -8.41
C LEU A 291 13.43 18.88 -8.49
N ASP A 292 14.56 19.08 -7.81
CA ASP A 292 15.64 18.08 -7.72
C ASP A 292 15.39 17.10 -6.58
N VAL A 293 14.80 17.62 -5.49
CA VAL A 293 14.65 16.90 -4.22
C VAL A 293 13.26 17.10 -3.66
N LEU A 294 12.59 16.00 -3.29
CA LEU A 294 11.46 16.02 -2.38
C LEU A 294 11.89 15.48 -1.02
N VAL A 295 11.70 16.28 0.03
CA VAL A 295 11.93 15.87 1.42
C VAL A 295 10.58 15.50 2.03
N THR A 296 10.46 14.29 2.54
CA THR A 296 9.17 13.75 2.98
C THR A 296 9.30 12.88 4.23
N THR A 297 8.18 12.67 4.91
CA THR A 297 8.03 11.58 5.88
C THR A 297 7.63 10.28 5.16
N THR A 298 7.23 9.27 5.91
CA THR A 298 6.71 8.00 5.37
C THR A 298 5.42 8.14 4.53
N ILE A 299 4.86 9.36 4.40
CA ILE A 299 3.65 9.58 3.59
C ILE A 299 3.83 9.20 2.11
N LEU A 300 5.03 9.36 1.57
CA LEU A 300 5.36 8.98 0.19
C LEU A 300 6.00 7.59 0.08
N GLU A 301 5.96 6.77 1.13
CA GLU A 301 6.41 5.37 1.04
C GLU A 301 5.50 4.53 0.13
N ARG A 302 4.29 5.01 -0.21
CA ARG A 302 3.27 4.33 -1.03
C ARG A 302 2.59 5.33 -1.98
N GLY A 303 1.91 4.82 -3.01
CA GLY A 303 1.01 5.62 -3.88
C GLY A 303 1.69 6.50 -4.93
N ILE A 304 3.01 6.47 -5.10
CA ILE A 304 3.68 7.24 -6.16
C ILE A 304 4.67 6.40 -6.95
N THR A 305 4.77 6.67 -8.23
CA THR A 305 5.81 6.12 -9.10
C THR A 305 6.54 7.28 -9.78
N ILE A 306 7.84 7.35 -9.57
CA ILE A 306 8.72 8.38 -10.13
C ILE A 306 9.84 7.66 -10.87
N ASP A 307 10.05 8.06 -12.11
CA ASP A 307 11.08 7.45 -12.94
C ASP A 307 12.48 7.81 -12.43
N ASN A 308 13.41 6.88 -12.52
CA ASN A 308 14.84 7.03 -12.16
C ASN A 308 15.09 7.64 -10.77
N VAL A 309 14.15 7.50 -9.82
CA VAL A 309 14.27 8.10 -8.50
C VAL A 309 15.36 7.42 -7.68
N GLN A 310 16.13 8.25 -6.95
CA GLN A 310 17.10 7.81 -5.97
C GLN A 310 16.57 8.08 -4.57
N VAL A 311 16.92 7.26 -3.59
CA VAL A 311 16.38 7.36 -2.23
C VAL A 311 17.50 7.60 -1.21
N ILE A 312 17.25 8.55 -0.33
CA ILE A 312 18.08 8.83 0.86
C ILE A 312 17.17 8.79 2.09
N ILE A 313 17.57 8.05 3.10
CA ILE A 313 16.90 7.97 4.39
C ILE A 313 17.82 8.59 5.43
N LEU A 314 17.40 9.67 6.06
CA LEU A 314 18.12 10.32 7.15
C LEU A 314 17.56 9.86 8.50
N TYR A 315 18.42 9.80 9.51
CA TYR A 315 18.06 9.34 10.86
C TYR A 315 17.45 7.93 10.85
N GLY A 316 18.08 7.00 10.12
CA GLY A 316 17.58 5.63 9.95
C GLY A 316 17.37 4.85 11.25
N ASN A 317 17.91 5.32 12.38
CA ASN A 317 17.71 4.77 13.72
C ASN A 317 16.37 5.16 14.37
N ASN A 318 15.60 6.07 13.75
CA ASN A 318 14.32 6.47 14.33
C ASN A 318 13.29 5.32 14.25
N ARG A 319 12.51 5.17 15.33
CA ARG A 319 11.51 4.10 15.49
C ARG A 319 10.40 4.08 14.44
N ILE A 320 10.18 5.18 13.73
CA ILE A 320 9.19 5.24 12.64
C ILE A 320 9.59 4.32 11.47
N TYR A 321 10.88 4.07 11.29
CA TYR A 321 11.40 3.21 10.25
C TYR A 321 11.38 1.75 10.71
N THR A 322 10.20 1.14 10.61
CA THR A 322 10.04 -0.31 10.79
C THR A 322 10.64 -1.06 9.61
N THR A 323 10.84 -2.37 9.75
CA THR A 323 11.30 -3.23 8.63
C THR A 323 10.39 -3.09 7.42
N ALA A 324 9.07 -3.12 7.61
CA ALA A 324 8.09 -2.97 6.53
C ALA A 324 8.20 -1.60 5.84
N THR A 325 8.27 -0.51 6.61
CA THR A 325 8.45 0.85 6.07
C THR A 325 9.74 0.96 5.25
N LEU A 326 10.85 0.43 5.73
CA LEU A 326 12.13 0.45 5.00
C LEU A 326 12.04 -0.32 3.68
N ILE A 327 11.45 -1.52 3.66
CA ILE A 327 11.25 -2.31 2.44
C ILE A 327 10.38 -1.55 1.43
N GLN A 328 9.30 -0.90 1.89
CA GLN A 328 8.42 -0.10 1.03
C GLN A 328 9.13 1.13 0.42
N ILE A 329 9.94 1.81 1.23
CA ILE A 329 10.77 2.94 0.77
C ILE A 329 11.82 2.45 -0.25
N CYS A 330 12.49 1.34 0.02
CA CYS A 330 13.44 0.73 -0.93
C CYS A 330 12.75 0.36 -2.25
N GLY A 331 11.52 -0.14 -2.17
CA GLY A 331 10.69 -0.46 -3.32
C GLY A 331 10.29 0.73 -4.19
N ARG A 332 10.63 1.97 -3.84
CA ARG A 332 10.43 3.15 -4.72
C ARG A 332 11.43 3.21 -5.87
N VAL A 333 12.63 2.70 -5.65
CA VAL A 333 13.72 2.71 -6.63
C VAL A 333 13.50 1.61 -7.66
N GLY A 334 13.84 1.89 -8.93
CA GLY A 334 13.83 0.88 -9.99
C GLY A 334 12.43 0.37 -10.36
N ARG A 335 11.40 1.21 -10.36
CA ARG A 335 10.02 0.79 -10.68
C ARG A 335 9.71 0.71 -12.15
N LYS A 336 10.47 1.40 -13.00
CA LYS A 336 10.23 1.41 -14.44
C LYS A 336 11.29 0.61 -15.18
N THR A 337 10.89 -0.03 -16.27
CA THR A 337 11.76 -0.84 -17.14
C THR A 337 12.93 -0.03 -17.69
N ALA A 338 12.70 1.25 -18.02
CA ALA A 338 13.76 2.15 -18.50
C ALA A 338 14.86 2.41 -17.48
N HIS A 339 14.52 2.37 -16.17
CA HIS A 339 15.46 2.58 -15.06
C HIS A 339 15.17 1.56 -13.96
N PRO A 340 15.54 0.28 -14.17
CA PRO A 340 15.11 -0.82 -13.30
C PRO A 340 15.90 -0.90 -11.99
N SER A 341 16.93 -0.09 -11.83
CA SER A 341 17.75 -0.02 -10.62
C SER A 341 18.13 1.42 -10.25
N GLY A 342 18.60 1.62 -9.02
CA GLY A 342 19.08 2.91 -8.55
C GLY A 342 19.77 2.83 -7.20
N SER A 343 19.93 3.94 -6.52
CA SER A 343 20.67 4.03 -5.27
C SER A 343 19.73 4.29 -4.09
N ILE A 344 19.92 3.49 -3.04
CA ILE A 344 19.27 3.69 -1.75
C ILE A 344 20.34 3.86 -0.68
N SER A 345 20.29 4.96 0.05
CA SER A 345 21.27 5.29 1.10
C SER A 345 20.58 5.53 2.42
N ILE A 346 20.94 4.76 3.44
CA ILE A 346 20.44 4.93 4.81
C ILE A 346 21.57 5.55 5.65
N PHE A 347 21.33 6.74 6.19
CA PHE A 347 22.24 7.40 7.10
C PHE A 347 21.75 7.27 8.53
N THR A 348 22.60 6.79 9.42
CA THR A 348 22.23 6.44 10.79
C THR A 348 23.45 6.41 11.70
N PRO A 349 23.34 6.73 12.99
CA PRO A 349 24.47 6.57 13.92
C PRO A 349 24.76 5.10 14.25
N TYR A 350 23.76 4.21 14.15
CA TYR A 350 23.90 2.77 14.36
C TYR A 350 22.84 1.98 13.60
N LYS A 351 23.11 0.71 13.30
CA LYS A 351 22.16 -0.19 12.63
C LYS A 351 21.14 -0.73 13.63
N THR A 352 19.90 -0.32 13.50
CA THR A 352 18.78 -0.87 14.27
C THR A 352 18.45 -2.31 13.82
N ARG A 353 17.63 -3.02 14.63
CA ARG A 353 17.09 -4.32 14.25
C ARG A 353 16.30 -4.22 12.94
N ALA A 354 15.47 -3.19 12.79
CA ALA A 354 14.67 -2.97 11.57
C ALA A 354 15.55 -2.84 10.30
N ILE A 355 16.67 -2.10 10.38
CA ILE A 355 17.62 -1.98 9.25
C ILE A 355 18.25 -3.35 8.93
N LYS A 356 18.69 -4.11 9.95
CA LYS A 356 19.30 -5.42 9.75
C LYS A 356 18.33 -6.41 9.10
N GLU A 357 17.09 -6.44 9.57
CA GLU A 357 16.03 -7.28 9.03
C GLU A 357 15.64 -6.86 7.60
N CYS A 358 15.52 -5.55 7.31
CA CYS A 358 15.28 -5.05 5.97
C CYS A 358 16.36 -5.53 4.98
N LEU A 359 17.64 -5.37 5.34
CA LEU A 359 18.76 -5.82 4.52
C LEU A 359 18.73 -7.33 4.28
N LYS A 360 18.42 -8.12 5.33
CA LYS A 360 18.31 -9.57 5.25
C LYS A 360 17.17 -9.99 4.32
N THR A 361 15.98 -9.41 4.51
CA THR A 361 14.79 -9.75 3.72
C THR A 361 14.98 -9.43 2.24
N ILE A 362 15.52 -8.24 1.89
CA ILE A 362 15.76 -7.88 0.48
C ILE A 362 16.80 -8.84 -0.15
N LYS A 363 17.85 -9.23 0.59
CA LYS A 363 18.83 -10.19 0.08
C LYS A 363 18.22 -11.59 -0.11
N GLN A 364 17.34 -12.03 0.79
CA GLN A 364 16.63 -13.30 0.67
C GLN A 364 15.64 -13.31 -0.48
N ASP A 365 14.89 -12.20 -0.68
CA ASP A 365 13.96 -12.06 -1.79
C ASP A 365 14.68 -11.98 -3.16
N ASN A 366 15.96 -11.65 -3.16
CA ASN A 366 16.83 -11.57 -4.34
C ASN A 366 17.57 -12.88 -4.66
N ALA A 367 17.59 -13.83 -3.74
CA ALA A 367 18.26 -15.13 -3.91
C ALA A 367 17.34 -16.12 -4.65
#